data_d382972fc3722232e40778710a93a336
#
_entry.id   d382972fc3722232e40778710a93a336
#
_cell.length_a   1.000
_cell.length_b   1.000
_cell.length_c   1.000
_cell.angle_alpha   90.00
_cell.angle_beta   90.00
_cell.angle_gamma   90.00
#
_symmetry.space_group_name_H-M   'P 1'
#
loop_
_entity.id
_entity.type
_entity.pdbx_description
1 polymer ?
#
loop_
_entity_poly.entity_id
_entity_poly.type
_entity_poly.pdbx_seq_one_letter_code
_entity_poly.pdbx_strand_id
1 'polypeptide(L)'
;MPKRKTVAKKLRDALDAARSRAAGNVRALAAWMGKSRGRKLGAATLASVLVLAIAFAFLQEHWRVAFSSQPPLAEETRRAVGEKAEQLAAALRKRLIARGRFEGDAWTSAQILVALKENDAGHASPASAKSIERYFRAIAGPECACWRKQPTANFPSHLGVTSWTLWALACHGIPAHRTEIEFLLSVQGPEGGWPMFAGAEPKRFASSYATAAAILALHEQSAREKDPARRERIAAAVSRGADWLKSRALAGRARWADYPDAPEGRREYLGLSGFVLFALHRAGASGLAALDREWMSELPEETPALLADDASGSKVWVGKRSYPDDTLYRALPWTIVATTQAYGNASVFGKVRAARWLKRALAPGAPVYALAGNERDAALVAEALFALRSET
;
A
#
# COMPACT_ATOMS: atom_id res chain seq x y z
N MET A 1 -15.46 21.13 13.93
CA MET A 1 -14.08 21.02 13.43
C MET A 1 -13.30 22.35 13.20
N PRO A 2 -13.81 23.56 13.45
CA PRO A 2 -13.03 24.80 13.22
C PRO A 2 -11.92 25.09 14.25
N LYS A 3 -12.01 24.56 15.47
CA LYS A 3 -11.04 24.87 16.55
C LYS A 3 -9.61 24.30 16.31
N ARG A 4 -9.44 23.20 15.57
CA ARG A 4 -8.11 22.62 15.31
C ARG A 4 -7.25 23.47 14.35
N LYS A 5 -7.86 24.08 13.32
CA LYS A 5 -7.14 24.97 12.37
C LYS A 5 -6.59 26.22 13.05
N THR A 6 -7.29 26.75 14.03
CA THR A 6 -6.87 27.95 14.79
C THR A 6 -5.70 27.66 15.72
N VAL A 7 -5.65 26.48 16.36
CA VAL A 7 -4.53 26.08 17.22
C VAL A 7 -3.26 25.85 16.38
N ALA A 8 -3.37 25.17 15.25
CA ALA A 8 -2.24 24.93 14.35
C ALA A 8 -1.64 26.23 13.79
N LYS A 9 -2.50 27.23 13.46
CA LYS A 9 -2.04 28.55 13.02
C LYS A 9 -1.32 29.27 14.14
N LYS A 10 -1.89 29.35 15.36
CA LYS A 10 -1.25 29.99 16.52
C LYS A 10 0.09 29.35 16.87
N LEU A 11 0.19 28.01 16.74
CA LEU A 11 1.46 27.32 16.99
C LEU A 11 2.50 27.65 15.94
N ARG A 12 2.11 27.72 14.67
CA ARG A 12 3.00 28.12 13.56
C ARG A 12 3.51 29.55 13.77
N ASP A 13 2.62 30.48 14.04
CA ASP A 13 2.97 31.90 14.28
C ASP A 13 3.91 32.05 15.49
N ALA A 14 3.69 31.27 16.56
CA ALA A 14 4.57 31.23 17.72
C ALA A 14 5.96 30.65 17.41
N LEU A 15 6.04 29.64 16.57
CA LEU A 15 7.29 29.02 16.11
C LEU A 15 8.08 29.96 15.19
N ASP A 16 7.42 30.67 14.28
CA ASP A 16 8.07 31.64 13.41
C ASP A 16 8.57 32.83 14.20
N ALA A 17 7.83 33.29 15.21
CA ALA A 17 8.28 34.33 16.14
C ALA A 17 9.46 33.89 17.01
N ALA A 18 9.49 32.62 17.45
CA ALA A 18 10.62 32.05 18.18
C ALA A 18 11.88 31.93 17.28
N ARG A 19 11.70 31.53 16.02
CA ARG A 19 12.76 31.43 15.01
C ARG A 19 13.38 32.78 14.71
N SER A 20 12.56 33.80 14.56
CA SER A 20 13.01 35.18 14.33
C SER A 20 13.80 35.73 15.52
N ARG A 21 13.31 35.46 16.77
CA ARG A 21 14.02 35.84 18.01
C ARG A 21 15.34 35.09 18.17
N ALA A 22 15.40 33.82 17.89
CA ALA A 22 16.65 33.02 17.92
C ALA A 22 17.70 33.58 16.94
N ALA A 23 17.29 33.88 15.71
CA ALA A 23 18.18 34.49 14.70
C ALA A 23 18.67 35.90 15.11
N GLY A 24 17.83 36.67 15.79
CA GLY A 24 18.22 37.97 16.37
C GLY A 24 19.27 37.84 17.49
N ASN A 25 19.04 36.89 18.38
CA ASN A 25 19.92 36.60 19.52
C ASN A 25 21.30 36.08 19.06
N VAL A 26 21.34 35.22 18.02
CA VAL A 26 22.61 34.75 17.42
C VAL A 26 23.42 35.91 16.83
N ARG A 27 22.77 36.85 16.14
CA ARG A 27 23.44 38.06 15.62
C ARG A 27 23.93 38.99 16.71
N ALA A 28 23.15 39.22 17.76
CA ALA A 28 23.54 40.02 18.92
C ALA A 28 24.72 39.39 19.67
N LEU A 29 24.71 38.05 19.83
CA LEU A 29 25.79 37.28 20.46
C LEU A 29 27.08 37.35 19.62
N ALA A 30 26.98 37.23 18.30
CA ALA A 30 28.13 37.38 17.39
C ALA A 30 28.75 38.80 17.45
N ALA A 31 27.91 39.84 17.54
CA ALA A 31 28.37 41.22 17.71
C ALA A 31 29.01 41.48 19.09
N TRP A 32 28.51 40.83 20.13
CA TRP A 32 29.08 40.91 21.49
C TRP A 32 30.43 40.21 21.59
N MET A 33 30.59 39.04 20.96
CA MET A 33 31.84 38.26 20.93
C MET A 33 32.99 38.99 20.21
N GLY A 34 32.70 39.83 19.23
CA GLY A 34 33.73 40.64 18.54
C GLY A 34 34.38 41.71 19.38
N LYS A 35 33.83 42.00 20.58
CA LYS A 35 34.31 43.07 21.49
C LYS A 35 35.07 42.60 22.73
N SER A 36 35.22 41.32 23.00
CA SER A 36 35.82 40.83 24.25
C SER A 36 37.10 40.00 24.05
N ARG A 37 38.14 40.24 24.88
CA ARG A 37 39.46 39.54 24.89
C ARG A 37 39.40 38.07 25.41
N GLY A 38 38.26 37.51 25.66
CA GLY A 38 38.09 36.15 26.22
C GLY A 38 37.89 35.07 25.17
N ARG A 39 38.87 34.77 24.30
CA ARG A 39 38.75 33.74 23.21
C ARG A 39 38.29 32.36 23.66
N LYS A 40 38.55 31.95 24.90
CA LYS A 40 38.15 30.64 25.42
C LYS A 40 36.70 30.59 25.85
N LEU A 41 36.14 31.65 26.44
CA LEU A 41 34.72 31.73 26.81
C LEU A 41 33.82 31.83 25.58
N GLY A 42 34.24 32.63 24.58
CA GLY A 42 33.51 32.80 23.32
C GLY A 42 33.34 31.50 22.54
N ALA A 43 34.37 30.64 22.51
CA ALA A 43 34.30 29.34 21.83
C ALA A 43 33.32 28.35 22.51
N ALA A 44 33.32 28.32 23.85
CA ALA A 44 32.40 27.46 24.61
C ALA A 44 30.93 27.91 24.43
N THR A 45 30.67 29.23 24.43
CA THR A 45 29.34 29.77 24.23
C THR A 45 28.86 29.57 22.80
N LEU A 46 29.73 29.68 21.79
CA LEU A 46 29.39 29.40 20.40
C LEU A 46 29.04 27.93 20.19
N ALA A 47 29.82 27.04 20.79
CA ALA A 47 29.56 25.61 20.74
C ALA A 47 28.20 25.27 21.41
N SER A 48 27.89 25.86 22.56
CA SER A 48 26.61 25.66 23.25
C SER A 48 25.41 26.18 22.43
N VAL A 49 25.54 27.35 21.79
CA VAL A 49 24.51 27.93 20.90
C VAL A 49 24.31 27.04 19.66
N LEU A 50 25.40 26.53 19.08
CA LEU A 50 25.32 25.62 17.94
C LEU A 50 24.65 24.30 18.33
N VAL A 51 25.00 23.74 19.46
CA VAL A 51 24.36 22.51 19.99
C VAL A 51 22.86 22.75 20.26
N LEU A 52 22.50 23.90 20.85
CA LEU A 52 21.10 24.26 21.08
C LEU A 52 20.35 24.48 19.77
N ALA A 53 20.98 25.12 18.78
CA ALA A 53 20.39 25.34 17.46
C ALA A 53 20.18 24.01 16.71
N ILE A 54 21.14 23.10 16.77
CA ILE A 54 21.03 21.76 16.20
C ILE A 54 19.96 20.95 16.93
N ALA A 55 19.95 20.98 18.27
CA ALA A 55 18.91 20.31 19.06
C ALA A 55 17.52 20.89 18.76
N PHE A 56 17.40 22.19 18.60
CA PHE A 56 16.13 22.83 18.24
C PHE A 56 15.67 22.50 16.82
N ALA A 57 16.56 22.47 15.84
CA ALA A 57 16.24 22.03 14.47
C ALA A 57 15.82 20.57 14.44
N PHE A 58 16.54 19.71 15.19
CA PHE A 58 16.20 18.32 15.35
C PHE A 58 14.85 18.12 16.04
N LEU A 59 14.56 18.86 17.09
CA LEU A 59 13.27 18.87 17.76
C LEU A 59 12.16 19.36 16.84
N GLN A 60 12.36 20.42 16.05
CA GLN A 60 11.36 20.90 15.08
C GLN A 60 11.00 19.86 14.03
N GLU A 61 11.97 19.16 13.47
CA GLU A 61 11.72 18.10 12.50
C GLU A 61 10.95 16.95 13.14
N HIS A 62 11.34 16.55 14.36
CA HIS A 62 10.63 15.51 15.11
C HIS A 62 9.20 15.91 15.49
N TRP A 63 8.96 17.17 15.82
CA TRP A 63 7.63 17.70 16.10
C TRP A 63 6.73 17.68 14.86
N ARG A 64 7.24 18.10 13.70
CA ARG A 64 6.48 18.01 12.44
C ARG A 64 6.11 16.58 12.12
N VAL A 65 7.04 15.66 12.24
CA VAL A 65 6.82 14.22 12.02
C VAL A 65 5.84 13.65 13.04
N ALA A 66 5.97 13.99 14.32
CA ALA A 66 5.14 13.45 15.42
C ALA A 66 3.66 13.83 15.30
N PHE A 67 3.37 15.05 14.85
CA PHE A 67 2.01 15.58 14.77
C PHE A 67 1.39 15.53 13.38
N SER A 68 2.12 15.04 12.37
CA SER A 68 1.55 14.81 11.06
C SER A 68 0.74 13.50 11.05
N SER A 69 -0.41 13.52 10.40
CA SER A 69 -1.17 12.31 10.08
C SER A 69 -0.59 11.56 8.88
N GLN A 70 0.28 12.22 8.12
CA GLN A 70 0.87 11.73 6.87
C GLN A 70 2.40 11.85 6.89
N PRO A 71 3.13 11.03 6.13
CA PRO A 71 4.57 11.13 6.00
C PRO A 71 4.98 12.52 5.46
N PRO A 72 5.83 13.27 6.15
CA PRO A 72 6.32 14.56 5.65
C PRO A 72 7.35 14.35 4.56
N LEU A 73 6.92 14.24 3.32
CA LEU A 73 7.81 14.19 2.17
C LEU A 73 8.27 15.61 1.81
N ALA A 74 9.55 15.74 1.45
CA ALA A 74 10.07 16.97 0.88
C ALA A 74 9.35 17.29 -0.43
N GLU A 75 9.14 18.57 -0.74
CA GLU A 75 8.42 19.02 -1.94
C GLU A 75 9.05 18.45 -3.23
N GLU A 76 10.37 18.40 -3.29
CA GLU A 76 11.10 17.79 -4.40
C GLU A 76 10.77 16.30 -4.56
N THR A 77 10.78 15.55 -3.46
CA THR A 77 10.41 14.12 -3.45
C THR A 77 8.96 13.94 -3.89
N ARG A 78 8.05 14.79 -3.40
CA ARG A 78 6.62 14.72 -3.75
C ARG A 78 6.40 15.00 -5.23
N ARG A 79 7.11 15.98 -5.79
CA ARG A 79 7.09 16.27 -7.23
C ARG A 79 7.61 15.10 -8.05
N ALA A 80 8.79 14.55 -7.70
CA ALA A 80 9.37 13.39 -8.40
C ALA A 80 8.46 12.15 -8.36
N VAL A 81 7.82 11.90 -7.22
CA VAL A 81 6.82 10.83 -7.07
C VAL A 81 5.63 11.07 -8.01
N GLY A 82 5.07 12.28 -8.04
CA GLY A 82 3.95 12.63 -8.89
C GLY A 82 4.28 12.50 -10.39
N GLU A 83 5.39 13.07 -10.82
CA GLU A 83 5.87 12.98 -12.21
C GLU A 83 6.08 11.52 -12.64
N LYS A 84 6.69 10.69 -11.78
CA LYS A 84 6.92 9.28 -12.10
C LYS A 84 5.62 8.49 -12.15
N ALA A 85 4.69 8.73 -11.23
CA ALA A 85 3.39 8.09 -11.23
C ALA A 85 2.63 8.38 -12.54
N GLU A 86 2.60 9.64 -12.96
CA GLU A 86 1.98 10.05 -14.23
C GLU A 86 2.69 9.45 -15.45
N GLN A 87 4.02 9.41 -15.44
CA GLN A 87 4.79 8.77 -16.52
C GLN A 87 4.45 7.29 -16.66
N LEU A 88 4.36 6.55 -15.53
CA LEU A 88 3.99 5.14 -15.54
C LEU A 88 2.56 4.94 -15.99
N ALA A 89 1.62 5.73 -15.52
CA ALA A 89 0.23 5.68 -15.94
C ALA A 89 0.09 5.96 -17.45
N ALA A 90 0.78 6.96 -17.98
CA ALA A 90 0.80 7.28 -19.41
C ALA A 90 1.39 6.11 -20.24
N ALA A 91 2.47 5.48 -19.78
CA ALA A 91 3.07 4.33 -20.46
C ALA A 91 2.12 3.12 -20.47
N LEU A 92 1.45 2.84 -19.36
CA LEU A 92 0.45 1.78 -19.27
C LEU A 92 -0.76 2.04 -20.16
N ARG A 93 -1.29 3.28 -20.16
CA ARG A 93 -2.38 3.69 -21.07
C ARG A 93 -2.00 3.50 -22.54
N LYS A 94 -0.78 3.94 -22.93
CA LYS A 94 -0.30 3.80 -24.31
C LYS A 94 -0.24 2.35 -24.76
N ARG A 95 0.20 1.45 -23.88
CA ARG A 95 0.25 0.01 -24.17
C ARG A 95 -1.15 -0.58 -24.34
N LEU A 96 -2.10 -0.21 -23.48
CA LEU A 96 -3.48 -0.64 -23.59
C LEU A 96 -4.14 -0.17 -24.90
N ILE A 97 -3.90 1.09 -25.30
CA ILE A 97 -4.47 1.66 -26.53
C ILE A 97 -3.82 1.05 -27.78
N ALA A 98 -2.47 0.95 -27.81
CA ALA A 98 -1.73 0.50 -29.00
C ALA A 98 -2.04 -0.94 -29.38
N ARG A 99 -2.40 -1.78 -28.40
CA ARG A 99 -2.67 -3.21 -28.65
C ARG A 99 -4.14 -3.51 -28.87
N GLY A 100 -5.03 -2.54 -28.67
CA GLY A 100 -6.49 -2.68 -28.86
C GLY A 100 -7.16 -3.72 -27.97
N ARG A 101 -6.39 -4.35 -27.11
CA ARG A 101 -6.79 -5.34 -26.11
C ARG A 101 -5.85 -5.24 -24.92
N PHE A 102 -6.30 -5.70 -23.78
CA PHE A 102 -5.44 -5.89 -22.62
C PHE A 102 -4.59 -7.15 -22.88
N GLU A 103 -3.31 -6.96 -23.16
CA GLU A 103 -2.41 -8.09 -23.34
C GLU A 103 -1.89 -8.58 -21.99
N GLY A 104 -1.74 -9.87 -21.89
CA GLY A 104 -1.32 -10.56 -20.69
C GLY A 104 -2.42 -11.47 -20.17
N ASP A 105 -2.18 -12.04 -19.02
CA ASP A 105 -3.18 -12.78 -18.30
C ASP A 105 -4.22 -11.82 -17.67
N ALA A 106 -5.36 -12.36 -17.26
CA ALA A 106 -6.42 -11.59 -16.63
C ALA A 106 -5.94 -10.85 -15.37
N TRP A 107 -4.98 -11.41 -14.67
CA TRP A 107 -4.41 -10.86 -13.47
C TRP A 107 -3.64 -9.57 -13.70
N THR A 108 -2.67 -9.60 -14.62
CA THR A 108 -1.88 -8.42 -15.01
C THR A 108 -2.80 -7.31 -15.55
N SER A 109 -3.78 -7.66 -16.37
CA SER A 109 -4.76 -6.70 -16.90
C SER A 109 -5.57 -6.04 -15.79
N ALA A 110 -6.01 -6.83 -14.79
CA ALA A 110 -6.76 -6.31 -13.66
C ALA A 110 -5.91 -5.35 -12.80
N GLN A 111 -4.67 -5.72 -12.50
CA GLN A 111 -3.75 -4.86 -11.74
C GLN A 111 -3.47 -3.53 -12.46
N ILE A 112 -3.25 -3.56 -13.79
CA ILE A 112 -3.06 -2.35 -14.58
C ILE A 112 -4.30 -1.44 -14.50
N LEU A 113 -5.50 -2.02 -14.59
CA LEU A 113 -6.73 -1.25 -14.56
C LEU A 113 -7.00 -0.64 -13.17
N VAL A 114 -6.71 -1.35 -12.10
CA VAL A 114 -6.79 -0.80 -10.74
C VAL A 114 -5.82 0.38 -10.62
N ALA A 115 -4.56 0.19 -10.95
CA ALA A 115 -3.55 1.23 -10.89
C ALA A 115 -3.90 2.46 -11.75
N LEU A 116 -4.42 2.27 -12.96
CA LEU A 116 -4.86 3.36 -13.83
C LEU A 116 -6.02 4.14 -13.23
N LYS A 117 -6.95 3.49 -12.54
CA LYS A 117 -8.09 4.16 -11.92
C LYS A 117 -7.70 4.96 -10.69
N GLU A 118 -6.89 4.41 -9.83
CA GLU A 118 -6.35 5.15 -8.68
C GLU A 118 -5.57 6.41 -9.13
N ASN A 119 -4.98 6.36 -10.33
CA ASN A 119 -4.28 7.45 -11.00
C ASN A 119 -5.18 8.47 -11.72
N ASP A 120 -6.46 8.21 -11.85
CA ASP A 120 -7.31 8.95 -12.80
C ASP A 120 -8.07 10.09 -12.14
N ALA A 121 -7.38 10.95 -11.39
CA ALA A 121 -7.96 12.18 -10.86
C ALA A 121 -8.40 13.12 -12.01
N GLY A 122 -9.41 12.71 -12.77
CA GLY A 122 -10.09 13.53 -13.78
C GLY A 122 -9.79 13.22 -15.24
N HIS A 123 -9.02 12.20 -15.56
CA HIS A 123 -8.78 11.79 -16.95
C HIS A 123 -9.70 10.63 -17.33
N ALA A 124 -10.36 10.72 -18.47
CA ALA A 124 -11.18 9.63 -18.98
C ALA A 124 -10.34 8.35 -19.13
N SER A 125 -10.85 7.23 -18.63
CA SER A 125 -10.20 5.93 -18.82
C SER A 125 -9.96 5.70 -20.31
N PRO A 126 -8.77 5.23 -20.72
CA PRO A 126 -8.45 4.97 -22.12
C PRO A 126 -9.32 3.87 -22.73
N ALA A 127 -9.95 3.06 -21.91
CA ALA A 127 -10.91 2.06 -22.33
C ALA A 127 -12.28 2.38 -21.72
N SER A 128 -13.32 2.35 -22.53
CA SER A 128 -14.68 2.49 -22.03
C SER A 128 -15.02 1.33 -21.08
N ALA A 129 -15.84 1.58 -20.07
CA ALA A 129 -16.33 0.53 -19.17
C ALA A 129 -16.85 -0.70 -19.95
N LYS A 130 -17.56 -0.45 -21.06
CA LYS A 130 -18.06 -1.51 -21.97
C LYS A 130 -16.95 -2.34 -22.60
N SER A 131 -15.80 -1.73 -22.95
CA SER A 131 -14.65 -2.46 -23.51
C SER A 131 -13.96 -3.31 -22.46
N ILE A 132 -13.78 -2.78 -21.24
CA ILE A 132 -13.23 -3.49 -20.10
C ILE A 132 -14.10 -4.71 -19.74
N GLU A 133 -15.40 -4.48 -19.61
CA GLU A 133 -16.36 -5.54 -19.33
C GLU A 133 -16.31 -6.64 -20.39
N ARG A 134 -16.40 -6.26 -21.68
CA ARG A 134 -16.33 -7.21 -22.79
C ARG A 134 -15.06 -8.05 -22.74
N TYR A 135 -13.90 -7.45 -22.48
CA TYR A 135 -12.64 -8.17 -22.38
C TYR A 135 -12.70 -9.23 -21.29
N PHE A 136 -13.04 -8.84 -20.04
CA PHE A 136 -13.07 -9.81 -18.95
C PHE A 136 -14.15 -10.88 -19.12
N ARG A 137 -15.32 -10.55 -19.65
CA ARG A 137 -16.37 -11.55 -19.94
C ARG A 137 -15.94 -12.55 -21.02
N ALA A 138 -15.17 -12.12 -22.02
CA ALA A 138 -14.69 -13.00 -23.08
C ALA A 138 -13.64 -14.03 -22.58
N ILE A 139 -12.92 -13.74 -21.51
CA ILE A 139 -11.91 -14.63 -20.94
C ILE A 139 -12.36 -15.32 -19.65
N ALA A 140 -13.59 -15.10 -19.21
CA ALA A 140 -14.19 -15.81 -18.08
C ALA A 140 -14.32 -17.32 -18.39
N GLY A 141 -14.13 -18.15 -17.38
CA GLY A 141 -14.32 -19.60 -17.51
C GLY A 141 -15.80 -19.96 -17.75
N PRO A 142 -16.09 -20.98 -18.58
CA PRO A 142 -17.46 -21.33 -18.94
C PRO A 142 -18.24 -21.95 -17.77
N GLU A 143 -17.57 -22.56 -16.81
CA GLU A 143 -18.21 -23.33 -15.76
C GLU A 143 -18.48 -22.56 -14.47
N CYS A 144 -17.86 -21.43 -14.30
CA CYS A 144 -18.10 -20.54 -13.18
C CYS A 144 -17.88 -19.10 -13.63
N ALA A 145 -18.56 -18.17 -13.00
CA ALA A 145 -18.32 -16.75 -13.17
C ALA A 145 -16.97 -16.36 -12.50
N CYS A 146 -15.88 -16.94 -12.95
CA CYS A 146 -14.56 -16.84 -12.35
C CYS A 146 -13.48 -16.85 -13.42
N TRP A 147 -12.31 -16.36 -13.08
CA TRP A 147 -11.18 -16.23 -13.99
C TRP A 147 -10.05 -17.18 -13.61
N ARG A 148 -9.36 -17.68 -14.64
CA ARG A 148 -8.19 -18.53 -14.53
C ARG A 148 -6.95 -17.73 -14.84
N LYS A 149 -5.79 -18.13 -14.30
CA LYS A 149 -4.50 -17.48 -14.63
C LYS A 149 -4.19 -17.62 -16.12
N GLN A 150 -4.54 -18.78 -16.69
CA GLN A 150 -4.47 -19.05 -18.14
C GLN A 150 -5.79 -19.62 -18.60
N PRO A 151 -6.27 -19.27 -19.80
CA PRO A 151 -7.56 -19.77 -20.32
C PRO A 151 -7.54 -21.25 -20.71
N THR A 152 -6.46 -21.96 -20.49
CA THR A 152 -6.34 -23.39 -20.80
C THR A 152 -7.16 -24.26 -19.83
N ALA A 153 -7.84 -25.26 -20.37
CA ALA A 153 -8.94 -26.01 -19.77
C ALA A 153 -8.67 -26.74 -18.44
N ASN A 154 -7.40 -26.94 -18.05
CA ASN A 154 -7.04 -27.82 -16.95
C ASN A 154 -6.64 -27.13 -15.63
N PHE A 155 -6.71 -25.80 -15.56
CA PHE A 155 -6.41 -25.08 -14.33
C PHE A 155 -7.69 -24.73 -13.56
N PRO A 156 -7.75 -25.03 -12.24
CA PRO A 156 -8.87 -24.63 -11.42
C PRO A 156 -9.00 -23.09 -11.37
N SER A 157 -10.19 -22.62 -11.04
CA SER A 157 -10.46 -21.19 -10.89
C SER A 157 -9.55 -20.59 -9.83
N HIS A 158 -8.87 -19.50 -10.19
CA HIS A 158 -7.88 -18.84 -9.36
C HIS A 158 -8.54 -17.67 -8.63
N LEU A 159 -8.72 -17.79 -7.31
CA LEU A 159 -9.43 -16.76 -6.55
C LEU A 159 -8.69 -15.41 -6.54
N GLY A 160 -7.37 -15.42 -6.50
CA GLY A 160 -6.58 -14.19 -6.63
C GLY A 160 -6.91 -13.45 -7.95
N VAL A 161 -6.93 -14.17 -9.09
CA VAL A 161 -7.27 -13.56 -10.38
C VAL A 161 -8.71 -13.08 -10.41
N THR A 162 -9.65 -13.91 -9.94
CA THR A 162 -11.07 -13.56 -9.88
C THR A 162 -11.28 -12.30 -9.04
N SER A 163 -10.66 -12.22 -7.87
CA SER A 163 -10.78 -11.09 -6.97
C SER A 163 -10.18 -9.80 -7.58
N TRP A 164 -8.99 -9.86 -8.16
CA TRP A 164 -8.40 -8.72 -8.84
C TRP A 164 -9.26 -8.23 -10.02
N THR A 165 -9.84 -9.17 -10.78
CA THR A 165 -10.74 -8.82 -11.89
C THR A 165 -11.99 -8.12 -11.38
N LEU A 166 -12.63 -8.65 -10.33
CA LEU A 166 -13.81 -8.03 -9.73
C LEU A 166 -13.51 -6.66 -9.11
N TRP A 167 -12.33 -6.50 -8.51
CA TRP A 167 -11.87 -5.21 -8.02
C TRP A 167 -11.67 -4.22 -9.17
N ALA A 168 -10.98 -4.62 -10.23
CA ALA A 168 -10.79 -3.79 -11.42
C ALA A 168 -12.13 -3.36 -12.05
N LEU A 169 -13.08 -4.29 -12.20
CA LEU A 169 -14.43 -3.98 -12.68
C LEU A 169 -15.10 -2.95 -11.78
N ALA A 170 -15.03 -3.13 -10.45
CA ALA A 170 -15.58 -2.20 -9.49
C ALA A 170 -14.95 -0.80 -9.63
N CYS A 171 -13.63 -0.69 -9.69
CA CYS A 171 -12.95 0.58 -9.89
C CYS A 171 -13.46 1.35 -11.11
N HIS A 172 -13.82 0.65 -12.18
CA HIS A 172 -14.35 1.24 -13.41
C HIS A 172 -15.89 1.38 -13.45
N GLY A 173 -16.56 1.23 -12.31
CA GLY A 173 -18.01 1.41 -12.20
C GLY A 173 -18.82 0.25 -12.77
N ILE A 174 -18.20 -0.89 -13.04
CA ILE A 174 -18.84 -2.08 -13.60
C ILE A 174 -19.24 -3.02 -12.47
N PRO A 175 -20.54 -3.26 -12.23
CA PRO A 175 -20.97 -4.17 -11.18
C PRO A 175 -20.64 -5.61 -11.55
N ALA A 176 -20.27 -6.40 -10.54
CA ALA A 176 -20.15 -7.84 -10.69
C ALA A 176 -21.52 -8.48 -11.01
N HIS A 177 -21.51 -9.58 -11.76
CA HIS A 177 -22.70 -10.40 -11.86
C HIS A 177 -22.99 -11.10 -10.53
N ARG A 178 -24.27 -11.37 -10.31
CA ARG A 178 -24.70 -12.09 -9.10
C ARG A 178 -23.94 -13.40 -8.91
N THR A 179 -23.74 -14.15 -9.95
CA THR A 179 -23.02 -15.44 -9.95
C THR A 179 -21.57 -15.32 -9.50
N GLU A 180 -20.92 -14.21 -9.82
CA GLU A 180 -19.51 -13.93 -9.44
C GLU A 180 -19.38 -13.64 -7.94
N ILE A 181 -20.31 -12.86 -7.41
CA ILE A 181 -20.38 -12.57 -5.97
C ILE A 181 -20.71 -13.85 -5.20
N GLU A 182 -21.75 -14.58 -5.63
CA GLU A 182 -22.14 -15.84 -4.99
C GLU A 182 -21.01 -16.88 -5.03
N PHE A 183 -20.23 -16.91 -6.12
CA PHE A 183 -19.03 -17.75 -6.20
C PHE A 183 -18.03 -17.40 -5.09
N LEU A 184 -17.63 -16.12 -4.96
CA LEU A 184 -16.70 -15.72 -3.89
C LEU A 184 -17.26 -16.03 -2.50
N LEU A 185 -18.55 -15.77 -2.27
CA LEU A 185 -19.18 -16.06 -0.98
C LEU A 185 -19.21 -17.57 -0.67
N SER A 186 -19.44 -18.42 -1.69
CA SER A 186 -19.55 -19.87 -1.53
C SER A 186 -18.22 -20.56 -1.23
N VAL A 187 -17.10 -19.98 -1.68
CA VAL A 187 -15.76 -20.58 -1.49
C VAL A 187 -15.03 -20.05 -0.26
N GLN A 188 -15.63 -19.12 0.48
CA GLN A 188 -15.09 -18.69 1.77
C GLN A 188 -15.10 -19.84 2.77
N GLY A 189 -13.96 -20.13 3.37
CA GLY A 189 -13.85 -21.13 4.42
C GLY A 189 -14.64 -20.79 5.68
N PRO A 190 -14.96 -21.77 6.53
CA PRO A 190 -15.76 -21.55 7.74
C PRO A 190 -15.09 -20.58 8.72
N GLU A 191 -13.78 -20.51 8.73
CA GLU A 191 -13.01 -19.56 9.56
C GLU A 191 -12.90 -18.16 8.96
N GLY A 192 -13.36 -17.94 7.72
CA GLY A 192 -13.37 -16.64 7.05
C GLY A 192 -12.31 -16.45 5.97
N GLY A 193 -11.29 -17.30 5.89
CA GLY A 193 -10.25 -17.20 4.85
C GLY A 193 -10.71 -17.76 3.51
N TRP A 194 -10.08 -17.30 2.42
CA TRP A 194 -10.30 -17.83 1.06
C TRP A 194 -9.09 -18.64 0.60
N PRO A 195 -9.29 -19.79 -0.05
CA PRO A 195 -8.22 -20.55 -0.68
C PRO A 195 -7.77 -19.86 -1.97
N MET A 196 -6.57 -20.15 -2.46
CA MET A 196 -6.07 -19.58 -3.73
C MET A 196 -6.82 -20.15 -4.94
N PHE A 197 -7.27 -21.40 -4.86
CA PHE A 197 -7.95 -22.11 -5.94
C PHE A 197 -9.27 -22.72 -5.47
N ALA A 198 -10.32 -22.55 -6.26
CA ALA A 198 -11.60 -23.22 -6.05
C ALA A 198 -11.55 -24.63 -6.65
N GLY A 199 -12.25 -25.57 -6.05
CA GLY A 199 -12.48 -26.92 -6.63
C GLY A 199 -11.37 -27.96 -6.43
N ALA A 200 -10.20 -27.70 -5.79
CA ALA A 200 -9.14 -28.69 -5.57
C ALA A 200 -9.35 -29.48 -4.24
N GLU A 201 -9.36 -30.80 -4.24
CA GLU A 201 -9.26 -31.64 -3.04
C GLU A 201 -7.77 -31.93 -2.75
N PRO A 202 -7.38 -32.14 -1.51
CA PRO A 202 -8.09 -32.17 -0.24
C PRO A 202 -8.15 -30.79 0.43
N LYS A 203 -8.94 -30.68 1.53
CA LYS A 203 -9.18 -29.44 2.32
C LYS A 203 -8.07 -28.41 2.17
N ARG A 204 -8.41 -27.28 1.59
CA ARG A 204 -7.44 -26.28 1.20
C ARG A 204 -7.13 -25.39 2.36
N PHE A 205 -5.88 -25.13 2.47
CA PHE A 205 -5.45 -24.04 3.32
C PHE A 205 -5.91 -22.71 2.71
N ALA A 206 -6.48 -21.86 3.55
CA ALA A 206 -6.76 -20.50 3.15
C ALA A 206 -5.44 -19.75 2.90
N SER A 207 -5.44 -18.87 1.88
CA SER A 207 -4.32 -18.05 1.50
C SER A 207 -4.55 -16.62 2.01
N SER A 208 -3.56 -16.05 2.69
CA SER A 208 -3.61 -14.66 3.12
C SER A 208 -3.73 -13.70 1.94
N TYR A 209 -3.05 -14.00 0.83
CA TYR A 209 -3.15 -13.22 -0.40
C TYR A 209 -4.55 -13.29 -1.02
N ALA A 210 -5.08 -14.49 -1.21
CA ALA A 210 -6.41 -14.66 -1.79
C ALA A 210 -7.49 -14.03 -0.90
N THR A 211 -7.33 -14.13 0.42
CA THR A 211 -8.25 -13.50 1.39
C THR A 211 -8.20 -11.98 1.28
N ALA A 212 -7.01 -11.37 1.25
CA ALA A 212 -6.85 -9.93 1.09
C ALA A 212 -7.47 -9.43 -0.23
N ALA A 213 -7.20 -10.13 -1.34
CA ALA A 213 -7.77 -9.79 -2.64
C ALA A 213 -9.30 -9.93 -2.67
N ALA A 214 -9.86 -10.99 -2.05
CA ALA A 214 -11.30 -11.18 -1.97
C ALA A 214 -11.99 -10.09 -1.13
N ILE A 215 -11.38 -9.68 -0.02
CA ILE A 215 -11.85 -8.56 0.80
C ILE A 215 -11.93 -7.28 -0.04
N LEU A 216 -10.88 -6.93 -0.78
CA LEU A 216 -10.86 -5.74 -1.65
C LEU A 216 -11.95 -5.80 -2.72
N ALA A 217 -12.05 -6.92 -3.42
CA ALA A 217 -13.06 -7.10 -4.46
C ALA A 217 -14.50 -6.97 -3.92
N LEU A 218 -14.80 -7.67 -2.84
CA LEU A 218 -16.12 -7.65 -2.23
C LEU A 218 -16.45 -6.30 -1.61
N HIS A 219 -15.50 -5.64 -0.95
CA HIS A 219 -15.69 -4.31 -0.38
C HIS A 219 -16.06 -3.30 -1.49
N GLU A 220 -15.29 -3.24 -2.55
CA GLU A 220 -15.54 -2.30 -3.66
C GLU A 220 -16.83 -2.62 -4.42
N GLN A 221 -17.18 -3.90 -4.57
CA GLN A 221 -18.44 -4.31 -5.19
C GLN A 221 -19.65 -4.03 -4.28
N SER A 222 -19.50 -4.09 -2.95
CA SER A 222 -20.59 -3.81 -2.01
C SER A 222 -21.15 -2.40 -2.16
N ALA A 223 -20.31 -1.43 -2.49
CA ALA A 223 -20.73 -0.05 -2.73
C ALA A 223 -21.68 0.09 -3.93
N ARG A 224 -21.73 -0.91 -4.82
CA ARG A 224 -22.54 -0.96 -6.04
C ARG A 224 -23.72 -1.93 -5.95
N GLU A 225 -23.73 -2.76 -4.91
CA GLU A 225 -24.79 -3.75 -4.70
C GLU A 225 -26.09 -3.07 -4.29
N LYS A 226 -27.14 -3.32 -5.09
CA LYS A 226 -28.47 -2.73 -4.89
C LYS A 226 -29.35 -3.54 -3.96
N ASP A 227 -29.13 -4.86 -3.88
CA ASP A 227 -29.87 -5.76 -2.99
C ASP A 227 -29.32 -5.62 -1.54
N PRO A 228 -30.12 -5.10 -0.60
CA PRO A 228 -29.67 -4.90 0.78
C PRO A 228 -29.24 -6.22 1.47
N ALA A 229 -29.97 -7.31 1.25
CA ALA A 229 -29.66 -8.60 1.85
C ALA A 229 -28.33 -9.15 1.34
N ARG A 230 -28.04 -8.98 0.04
CA ARG A 230 -26.75 -9.39 -0.52
C ARG A 230 -25.63 -8.47 -0.04
N ARG A 231 -25.86 -7.16 0.07
CA ARG A 231 -24.89 -6.22 0.64
C ARG A 231 -24.50 -6.59 2.05
N GLU A 232 -25.46 -6.98 2.88
CA GLU A 232 -25.22 -7.45 4.25
C GLU A 232 -24.38 -8.73 4.26
N ARG A 233 -24.71 -9.72 3.40
CA ARG A 233 -23.91 -10.95 3.25
C ARG A 233 -22.48 -10.67 2.81
N ILE A 234 -22.27 -9.72 1.89
CA ILE A 234 -20.95 -9.27 1.45
C ILE A 234 -20.20 -8.64 2.63
N ALA A 235 -20.83 -7.71 3.34
CA ALA A 235 -20.21 -7.05 4.50
C ALA A 235 -19.82 -8.06 5.59
N ALA A 236 -20.67 -9.04 5.88
CA ALA A 236 -20.38 -10.13 6.82
C ALA A 236 -19.21 -10.98 6.35
N ALA A 237 -19.11 -11.30 5.06
CA ALA A 237 -17.99 -12.06 4.49
C ALA A 237 -16.68 -11.27 4.56
N VAL A 238 -16.69 -9.98 4.25
CA VAL A 238 -15.53 -9.08 4.36
C VAL A 238 -15.07 -9.01 5.82
N SER A 239 -15.99 -8.85 6.78
CA SER A 239 -15.66 -8.81 8.20
C SER A 239 -15.00 -10.12 8.67
N ARG A 240 -15.59 -11.28 8.36
CA ARG A 240 -14.98 -12.58 8.70
C ARG A 240 -13.59 -12.76 8.10
N GLY A 241 -13.40 -12.32 6.84
CA GLY A 241 -12.09 -12.37 6.19
C GLY A 241 -11.05 -11.48 6.88
N ALA A 242 -11.45 -10.26 7.26
CA ALA A 242 -10.61 -9.34 7.99
C ALA A 242 -10.23 -9.89 9.37
N ASP A 243 -11.18 -10.49 10.08
CA ASP A 243 -10.94 -11.12 11.38
C ASP A 243 -10.00 -12.34 11.24
N TRP A 244 -10.18 -13.14 10.20
CA TRP A 244 -9.28 -14.24 9.88
C TRP A 244 -7.85 -13.73 9.64
N LEU A 245 -7.65 -12.71 8.78
CA LEU A 245 -6.33 -12.12 8.55
C LEU A 245 -5.70 -11.60 9.84
N LYS A 246 -6.46 -10.86 10.66
CA LYS A 246 -5.95 -10.36 11.96
C LYS A 246 -5.54 -11.50 12.88
N SER A 247 -6.28 -12.61 12.92
CA SER A 247 -5.97 -13.77 13.74
C SER A 247 -4.75 -14.57 13.26
N ARG A 248 -4.37 -14.42 11.99
CA ARG A 248 -3.21 -15.09 11.37
C ARG A 248 -1.98 -14.18 11.28
N ALA A 249 -2.07 -12.94 11.75
CA ALA A 249 -0.89 -12.14 11.98
C ALA A 249 0.04 -12.86 12.97
N LEU A 250 1.32 -12.89 12.69
CA LEU A 250 2.28 -13.53 13.59
C LEU A 250 2.32 -12.77 14.92
N ALA A 251 2.39 -13.51 16.02
CA ALA A 251 2.28 -12.94 17.35
C ALA A 251 3.27 -11.80 17.58
N GLY A 252 2.76 -10.61 17.89
CA GLY A 252 3.54 -9.39 18.12
C GLY A 252 4.16 -8.79 16.86
N ARG A 253 3.66 -9.17 15.67
CA ARG A 253 4.19 -8.72 14.38
C ARG A 253 3.10 -8.53 13.36
N ALA A 254 3.10 -7.41 12.64
CA ALA A 254 2.25 -7.23 11.47
C ALA A 254 2.86 -7.95 10.24
N ARG A 255 2.98 -9.27 10.32
CA ARG A 255 3.55 -10.14 9.30
C ARG A 255 2.63 -11.31 9.01
N TRP A 256 2.58 -11.71 7.76
CA TRP A 256 1.75 -12.83 7.29
C TRP A 256 2.55 -13.80 6.43
N ALA A 257 2.31 -15.08 6.69
CA ALA A 257 2.61 -16.15 5.75
C ALA A 257 1.44 -16.29 4.77
N ASP A 258 1.68 -16.72 3.54
CA ASP A 258 0.57 -16.88 2.60
C ASP A 258 -0.37 -18.02 3.01
N TYR A 259 0.19 -19.12 3.45
CA TYR A 259 -0.59 -20.28 3.92
C TYR A 259 -0.29 -20.55 5.40
N PRO A 260 -0.81 -19.75 6.33
CA PRO A 260 -0.41 -19.80 7.75
C PRO A 260 -0.72 -21.15 8.42
N ASP A 261 -1.74 -21.87 7.92
CA ASP A 261 -2.17 -23.15 8.46
C ASP A 261 -1.50 -24.35 7.76
N ALA A 262 -0.72 -24.13 6.70
CA ALA A 262 0.02 -25.20 6.04
C ALA A 262 1.37 -25.46 6.73
N PRO A 263 1.77 -26.74 6.90
CA PRO A 263 3.02 -27.08 7.58
C PRO A 263 4.27 -26.43 6.98
N GLU A 264 4.30 -26.27 5.66
CA GLU A 264 5.42 -25.68 4.92
C GLU A 264 5.15 -24.21 4.49
N GLY A 265 3.95 -23.69 4.73
CA GLY A 265 3.49 -22.37 4.27
C GLY A 265 3.77 -21.23 5.21
N ARG A 266 4.51 -21.46 6.31
CA ARG A 266 4.71 -20.47 7.40
C ARG A 266 5.76 -19.40 7.11
N ARG A 267 6.33 -19.37 5.91
CA ARG A 267 7.29 -18.31 5.55
C ARG A 267 6.58 -16.98 5.39
N GLU A 268 7.10 -15.97 6.08
CA GLU A 268 6.67 -14.58 5.97
C GLU A 268 7.18 -13.94 4.69
N TYR A 269 6.34 -13.09 4.10
CA TYR A 269 6.74 -12.25 2.97
C TYR A 269 6.36 -10.80 3.27
N LEU A 270 7.33 -9.90 3.19
CA LEU A 270 7.11 -8.48 3.50
C LEU A 270 6.10 -7.85 2.55
N GLY A 271 6.20 -8.14 1.25
CA GLY A 271 5.25 -7.63 0.26
C GLY A 271 3.83 -8.13 0.47
N LEU A 272 3.67 -9.41 0.79
CA LEU A 272 2.37 -9.97 1.17
C LEU A 272 1.81 -9.26 2.40
N SER A 273 2.64 -9.06 3.41
CA SER A 273 2.23 -8.39 4.65
C SER A 273 1.79 -6.95 4.39
N GLY A 274 2.48 -6.23 3.51
CA GLY A 274 2.07 -4.91 3.06
C GLY A 274 0.73 -4.93 2.31
N PHE A 275 0.52 -5.90 1.42
CA PHE A 275 -0.75 -6.06 0.70
C PHE A 275 -1.92 -6.41 1.64
N VAL A 276 -1.70 -7.30 2.60
CA VAL A 276 -2.71 -7.64 3.61
C VAL A 276 -3.09 -6.41 4.44
N LEU A 277 -2.12 -5.66 4.93
CA LEU A 277 -2.37 -4.45 5.71
C LEU A 277 -3.13 -3.41 4.88
N PHE A 278 -2.75 -3.21 3.62
CA PHE A 278 -3.48 -2.38 2.67
C PHE A 278 -4.95 -2.81 2.53
N ALA A 279 -5.20 -4.10 2.32
CA ALA A 279 -6.56 -4.61 2.17
C ALA A 279 -7.42 -4.39 3.43
N LEU A 280 -6.84 -4.59 4.61
CA LEU A 280 -7.51 -4.33 5.88
C LEU A 280 -7.87 -2.85 6.05
N HIS A 281 -6.96 -1.93 5.73
CA HIS A 281 -7.23 -0.48 5.76
C HIS A 281 -8.30 -0.07 4.77
N ARG A 282 -8.19 -0.51 3.52
CA ARG A 282 -9.13 -0.17 2.44
C ARG A 282 -10.55 -0.65 2.75
N ALA A 283 -10.68 -1.81 3.37
CA ALA A 283 -11.97 -2.35 3.80
C ALA A 283 -12.52 -1.73 5.08
N GLY A 284 -11.82 -0.78 5.69
CA GLY A 284 -12.24 -0.13 6.93
C GLY A 284 -12.27 -1.07 8.14
N ALA A 285 -11.41 -2.09 8.18
CA ALA A 285 -11.36 -3.03 9.28
C ALA A 285 -11.04 -2.33 10.60
N SER A 286 -11.74 -2.71 11.66
CA SER A 286 -11.53 -2.13 13.00
C SER A 286 -10.29 -2.73 13.70
N GLY A 287 -9.74 -1.97 14.66
CA GLY A 287 -8.69 -2.47 15.54
C GLY A 287 -7.28 -2.55 14.92
N LEU A 288 -7.01 -1.82 13.81
CA LEU A 288 -5.73 -1.87 13.11
C LEU A 288 -4.59 -1.14 13.83
N ALA A 289 -4.87 -0.27 14.79
CA ALA A 289 -3.85 0.57 15.42
C ALA A 289 -2.70 -0.23 16.09
N ALA A 290 -2.94 -1.46 16.55
CA ALA A 290 -1.89 -2.33 17.06
C ALA A 290 -1.00 -2.85 15.92
N LEU A 291 -1.60 -3.38 14.86
CA LEU A 291 -0.90 -3.87 13.68
C LEU A 291 -0.08 -2.75 13.01
N ASP A 292 -0.63 -1.54 12.93
CA ASP A 292 0.08 -0.38 12.37
C ASP A 292 1.34 -0.03 13.19
N ARG A 293 1.24 -0.05 14.53
CA ARG A 293 2.40 0.18 15.40
C ARG A 293 3.45 -0.93 15.25
N GLU A 294 3.01 -2.18 15.17
CA GLU A 294 3.90 -3.32 14.94
C GLU A 294 4.59 -3.22 13.58
N TRP A 295 3.83 -2.94 12.51
CA TRP A 295 4.38 -2.70 11.17
C TRP A 295 5.49 -1.65 11.19
N MET A 296 5.21 -0.50 11.82
CA MET A 296 6.15 0.62 11.88
C MET A 296 7.38 0.31 12.73
N SER A 297 7.26 -0.51 13.77
CA SER A 297 8.38 -0.92 14.60
C SER A 297 9.32 -1.89 13.89
N GLU A 298 8.82 -2.62 12.91
CA GLU A 298 9.52 -3.66 12.16
C GLU A 298 9.86 -3.28 10.72
N LEU A 299 9.71 -2.00 10.35
CA LEU A 299 10.20 -1.55 9.06
C LEU A 299 11.67 -1.92 8.90
N PRO A 300 12.06 -2.61 7.83
CA PRO A 300 13.42 -3.07 7.64
C PRO A 300 14.38 -1.87 7.63
N GLU A 301 15.49 -1.99 8.33
CA GLU A 301 16.58 -1.00 8.28
C GLU A 301 17.36 -1.11 6.96
N GLU A 302 17.19 -2.23 6.29
CA GLU A 302 17.82 -2.58 5.04
C GLU A 302 17.52 -1.57 3.93
N THR A 303 18.45 -1.46 3.01
CA THR A 303 18.30 -0.57 1.88
C THR A 303 17.14 -1.02 1.01
N PRO A 304 16.36 -0.09 0.44
CA PRO A 304 15.27 -0.43 -0.50
C PRO A 304 15.72 -1.32 -1.66
N ALA A 305 17.00 -1.36 -1.99
CA ALA A 305 17.56 -2.22 -3.03
C ALA A 305 17.34 -3.72 -2.73
N LEU A 306 17.53 -4.16 -1.49
CA LEU A 306 17.31 -5.56 -1.10
C LEU A 306 15.82 -5.94 -1.15
N LEU A 307 14.92 -4.98 -0.94
CA LEU A 307 13.47 -5.21 -1.04
C LEU A 307 12.98 -5.30 -2.48
N ALA A 308 13.74 -4.79 -3.44
CA ALA A 308 13.41 -4.90 -4.86
C ALA A 308 13.52 -6.35 -5.37
N ASP A 309 14.42 -7.13 -4.77
CA ASP A 309 14.71 -8.52 -5.15
C ASP A 309 13.93 -9.56 -4.32
N ASP A 310 13.16 -9.14 -3.31
CA ASP A 310 12.45 -10.05 -2.39
C ASP A 310 11.19 -10.69 -3.01
N ALA A 311 11.24 -11.03 -4.30
CA ALA A 311 10.26 -11.90 -4.94
C ALA A 311 10.69 -13.38 -4.94
N SER A 312 11.93 -13.65 -4.53
CA SER A 312 12.50 -14.99 -4.61
C SER A 312 11.90 -15.93 -3.56
N GLY A 313 11.25 -16.99 -4.03
CA GLY A 313 10.84 -18.12 -3.22
C GLY A 313 9.39 -18.11 -2.73
N SER A 314 8.51 -17.24 -3.26
CA SER A 314 7.07 -17.39 -3.08
C SER A 314 6.59 -18.69 -3.73
N LYS A 315 5.71 -19.40 -3.06
CA LYS A 315 5.13 -20.65 -3.58
C LYS A 315 3.62 -20.54 -3.58
N VAL A 316 3.01 -20.92 -4.69
CA VAL A 316 1.57 -21.10 -4.82
C VAL A 316 1.24 -22.58 -4.63
N TRP A 317 0.29 -22.88 -3.76
CA TRP A 317 -0.12 -24.24 -3.48
C TRP A 317 -1.36 -24.63 -4.27
N VAL A 318 -1.28 -25.75 -4.99
CA VAL A 318 -2.42 -26.38 -5.65
C VAL A 318 -2.58 -27.78 -5.08
N GLY A 319 -3.52 -27.97 -4.19
CA GLY A 319 -3.65 -29.21 -3.45
C GLY A 319 -2.40 -29.48 -2.58
N LYS A 320 -1.74 -30.63 -2.78
CA LYS A 320 -0.49 -31.00 -2.08
C LYS A 320 0.78 -30.54 -2.79
N ARG A 321 0.68 -29.88 -3.95
CA ARG A 321 1.84 -29.47 -4.76
C ARG A 321 2.06 -27.96 -4.62
N SER A 322 3.31 -27.56 -4.47
CA SER A 322 3.70 -26.15 -4.49
C SER A 322 4.40 -25.81 -5.81
N TYR A 323 4.11 -24.64 -6.32
CA TYR A 323 4.75 -24.08 -7.54
C TYR A 323 5.41 -22.76 -7.16
N PRO A 324 6.64 -22.48 -7.65
CA PRO A 324 7.24 -21.17 -7.48
C PRO A 324 6.39 -20.12 -8.20
N ASP A 325 6.15 -18.98 -7.55
CA ASP A 325 5.54 -17.81 -8.17
C ASP A 325 6.29 -16.55 -7.73
N ASP A 326 7.24 -16.16 -8.54
CA ASP A 326 8.20 -15.09 -8.26
C ASP A 326 7.56 -13.68 -8.32
N THR A 327 6.28 -13.59 -8.66
CA THR A 327 5.65 -12.33 -9.03
C THR A 327 4.58 -11.83 -8.06
N LEU A 328 4.17 -12.66 -7.07
CA LEU A 328 3.05 -12.32 -6.18
C LEU A 328 3.37 -11.21 -5.18
N TYR A 329 4.59 -11.15 -4.69
CA TYR A 329 4.91 -10.40 -3.47
C TYR A 329 6.06 -9.43 -3.68
N ARG A 330 5.84 -8.41 -4.53
CA ARG A 330 6.82 -7.31 -4.65
C ARG A 330 6.87 -6.54 -3.34
N ALA A 331 7.96 -6.73 -2.59
CA ALA A 331 8.10 -6.17 -1.26
C ALA A 331 8.06 -4.65 -1.26
N LEU A 332 8.84 -3.99 -2.12
CA LEU A 332 9.04 -2.55 -2.05
C LEU A 332 7.76 -1.73 -2.31
N PRO A 333 6.97 -1.95 -3.37
CA PRO A 333 5.73 -1.20 -3.59
C PRO A 333 4.75 -1.37 -2.43
N TRP A 334 4.48 -2.60 -2.00
CA TRP A 334 3.52 -2.86 -0.94
C TRP A 334 3.98 -2.35 0.43
N THR A 335 5.30 -2.33 0.70
CA THR A 335 5.83 -1.72 1.91
C THR A 335 5.63 -0.21 1.92
N ILE A 336 5.77 0.46 0.77
CA ILE A 336 5.47 1.90 0.64
C ILE A 336 4.01 2.17 0.96
N VAL A 337 3.08 1.46 0.31
CA VAL A 337 1.63 1.62 0.53
C VAL A 337 1.25 1.41 1.99
N ALA A 338 1.63 0.27 2.55
CA ALA A 338 1.30 -0.07 3.94
C ALA A 338 1.89 0.92 4.94
N THR A 339 3.13 1.38 4.71
CA THR A 339 3.78 2.38 5.57
C THR A 339 3.05 3.72 5.53
N THR A 340 2.58 4.13 4.35
CA THR A 340 1.81 5.37 4.19
C THR A 340 0.49 5.29 4.94
N GLN A 341 -0.25 4.21 4.81
CA GLN A 341 -1.55 4.03 5.48
C GLN A 341 -1.44 3.88 7.00
N ALA A 342 -0.46 3.10 7.47
CA ALA A 342 -0.24 2.88 8.89
C ALA A 342 0.34 4.11 9.61
N TYR A 343 0.82 5.12 8.87
CA TYR A 343 1.55 6.27 9.43
C TYR A 343 0.74 7.05 10.47
N GLY A 344 -0.55 7.26 10.24
CA GLY A 344 -1.42 8.00 11.14
C GLY A 344 -1.49 7.43 12.55
N ASN A 345 -1.45 6.11 12.68
CA ASN A 345 -1.57 5.36 13.93
C ASN A 345 -0.22 5.02 14.58
N ALA A 346 0.89 5.35 13.93
CA ALA A 346 2.23 5.03 14.43
C ALA A 346 2.60 5.85 15.67
N SER A 347 3.44 5.28 16.53
CA SER A 347 4.10 6.03 17.61
C SER A 347 5.02 7.10 17.03
N VAL A 348 5.41 8.09 17.83
CA VAL A 348 6.37 9.13 17.41
C VAL A 348 7.64 8.53 16.83
N PHE A 349 8.22 7.53 17.49
CA PHE A 349 9.41 6.82 16.99
C PHE A 349 9.14 6.05 15.69
N GLY A 350 7.98 5.41 15.58
CA GLY A 350 7.53 4.74 14.36
C GLY A 350 7.40 5.72 13.19
N LYS A 351 6.82 6.88 13.42
CA LYS A 351 6.70 7.95 12.41
C LYS A 351 8.06 8.46 11.93
N VAL A 352 8.99 8.68 12.85
CA VAL A 352 10.37 9.12 12.50
C VAL A 352 11.08 8.04 11.68
N ARG A 353 10.95 6.75 12.08
CA ARG A 353 11.50 5.62 11.33
C ARG A 353 10.89 5.55 9.93
N ALA A 354 9.57 5.60 9.82
CA ALA A 354 8.84 5.56 8.56
C ALA A 354 9.22 6.72 7.63
N ALA A 355 9.28 7.95 8.15
CA ALA A 355 9.68 9.12 7.36
C ALA A 355 11.10 8.98 6.79
N ARG A 356 12.06 8.48 7.60
CA ARG A 356 13.43 8.22 7.14
C ARG A 356 13.49 7.09 6.11
N TRP A 357 12.70 6.03 6.33
CA TRP A 357 12.63 4.91 5.40
C TRP A 357 12.04 5.35 4.06
N LEU A 358 10.90 6.04 4.05
CA LEU A 358 10.25 6.57 2.85
C LEU A 358 11.16 7.55 2.09
N LYS A 359 11.88 8.42 2.81
CA LYS A 359 12.87 9.31 2.19
C LYS A 359 13.93 8.56 1.40
N ARG A 360 14.41 7.41 1.90
CA ARG A 360 15.38 6.56 1.17
C ARG A 360 14.72 5.78 0.02
N ALA A 361 13.53 5.24 0.25
CA ALA A 361 12.79 4.45 -0.73
C ALA A 361 12.35 5.29 -1.96
N LEU A 362 12.16 6.59 -1.77
CA LEU A 362 11.65 7.53 -2.78
C LEU A 362 12.70 8.56 -3.23
N ALA A 363 13.96 8.39 -2.84
CA ALA A 363 15.04 9.28 -3.30
C ALA A 363 15.17 9.19 -4.83
N PRO A 364 15.60 10.28 -5.51
CA PRO A 364 15.91 10.23 -6.93
C PRO A 364 16.85 9.07 -7.26
N GLY A 365 16.49 8.24 -8.24
CA GLY A 365 17.25 7.04 -8.60
C GLY A 365 17.05 5.83 -7.67
N ALA A 366 16.11 5.90 -6.71
CA ALA A 366 15.81 4.77 -5.84
C ALA A 366 15.30 3.54 -6.65
N PRO A 367 15.54 2.32 -6.14
CA PRO A 367 15.18 1.09 -6.85
C PRO A 367 13.71 0.96 -7.22
N VAL A 368 12.80 1.60 -6.47
CA VAL A 368 11.37 1.60 -6.80
C VAL A 368 11.09 2.11 -8.22
N TYR A 369 11.86 3.08 -8.69
CA TYR A 369 11.70 3.62 -10.05
C TYR A 369 12.24 2.70 -11.14
N ALA A 370 13.16 1.80 -10.80
CA ALA A 370 13.72 0.80 -11.71
C ALA A 370 12.86 -0.45 -11.84
N LEU A 371 11.98 -0.73 -10.85
CA LEU A 371 11.09 -1.90 -10.86
C LEU A 371 10.06 -1.90 -12.00
N ALA A 372 9.88 -0.79 -12.70
CA ALA A 372 8.89 -0.64 -13.78
C ALA A 372 9.30 -1.31 -15.10
N GLY A 373 10.17 -2.32 -15.08
CA GLY A 373 10.66 -3.01 -16.28
C GLY A 373 9.60 -3.82 -17.03
N ASN A 374 8.58 -4.32 -16.35
CA ASN A 374 7.45 -5.00 -16.95
C ASN A 374 6.12 -4.32 -16.57
N GLU A 375 5.04 -4.68 -17.25
CA GLU A 375 3.72 -4.04 -17.09
C GLU A 375 3.13 -4.22 -15.70
N ARG A 376 3.33 -5.37 -15.10
CA ARG A 376 2.83 -5.69 -13.77
C ARG A 376 3.55 -4.92 -12.68
N ASP A 377 4.88 -4.93 -12.72
CA ASP A 377 5.67 -4.16 -11.77
C ASP A 377 5.43 -2.66 -11.93
N ALA A 378 5.27 -2.17 -13.17
CA ALA A 378 4.89 -0.78 -13.42
C ALA A 378 3.54 -0.42 -12.81
N ALA A 379 2.53 -1.32 -12.87
CA ALA A 379 1.24 -1.11 -12.24
C ALA A 379 1.36 -1.04 -10.71
N LEU A 380 2.09 -1.97 -10.08
CA LEU A 380 2.29 -1.98 -8.64
C LEU A 380 3.06 -0.75 -8.15
N VAL A 381 4.09 -0.33 -8.89
CA VAL A 381 4.83 0.91 -8.56
C VAL A 381 3.94 2.13 -8.73
N ALA A 382 3.15 2.22 -9.81
CA ALA A 382 2.22 3.31 -10.01
C ALA A 382 1.22 3.39 -8.84
N GLU A 383 0.65 2.29 -8.39
CA GLU A 383 -0.25 2.24 -7.24
C GLU A 383 0.43 2.70 -5.94
N ALA A 384 1.65 2.24 -5.68
CA ALA A 384 2.42 2.66 -4.52
C ALA A 384 2.71 4.16 -4.51
N LEU A 385 3.08 4.74 -5.65
CA LEU A 385 3.35 6.17 -5.78
C LEU A 385 2.06 7.01 -5.65
N PHE A 386 0.93 6.42 -6.03
CA PHE A 386 -0.38 7.07 -5.91
C PHE A 386 -0.91 7.12 -4.49
N ALA A 387 -0.73 6.06 -3.73
CA ALA A 387 -1.07 6.04 -2.31
C ALA A 387 -0.42 7.21 -1.55
N LEU A 388 0.76 7.65 -2.01
CA LEU A 388 1.46 8.82 -1.47
C LEU A 388 0.88 10.17 -1.92
N ARG A 389 0.13 10.20 -3.04
CA ARG A 389 -0.42 11.44 -3.63
C ARG A 389 -1.86 11.69 -3.19
N SER A 390 -2.68 10.65 -3.11
CA SER A 390 -4.13 10.73 -2.84
C SER A 390 -4.46 11.24 -1.44
N GLU A 391 -3.49 11.29 -0.55
CA GLU A 391 -3.67 11.73 0.83
C GLU A 391 -3.20 13.17 1.07
N THR A 392 -2.81 13.92 0.03
CA THR A 392 -2.45 15.34 0.09
C THR A 392 -3.61 16.24 -0.30
#